data_486e26ca908bb226e216d664b8a61879
#
_entry.id   486e26ca908bb226e216d664b8a61879
#
_cell.length_a   1.000
_cell.length_b   1.000
_cell.length_c   1.000
_cell.angle_alpha   90.00
_cell.angle_beta   90.00
_cell.angle_gamma   90.00
#
_symmetry.space_group_name_H-M   'P 1'
#
loop_
_entity.id
_entity.type
_entity.pdbx_description
1 polymer ?
#
loop_
_entity_poly.entity_id
_entity_poly.type
_entity_poly.pdbx_seq_one_letter_code
_entity_poly.pdbx_strand_id
1 'polypeptide(L)'
;MNREQISRLAHANYPIQSPLDDDSVRQLLEHGAPCGDERVLDLGCGGGEWLLRALTAHPQLHAEGVDISEDALRQAREAASRLGVQTRLALHRQEAADFRSADSFDLVLSVGATHALGGLLPTLAAARRHLAPGGRVLIGDGFWEREPSQEAIEMLGDFTDLATTLDRVVADGWTPVHGHVSTRRELDDYEWACWGSLASWALDHPADPDSSQVLETAAARRTEWLRVYRDTWGFVSLVLRQTSD
;
A
#
# COMPACT_ATOMS: atom_id res chain seq x y z
N MET A 1 -11.38 -8.78 19.79
CA MET A 1 -10.84 -8.89 18.42
C MET A 1 -9.38 -8.48 18.40
N ASN A 2 -8.50 -9.13 17.61
CA ASN A 2 -7.08 -8.77 17.52
C ASN A 2 -6.86 -7.64 16.47
N ARG A 3 -5.64 -7.07 16.44
CA ARG A 3 -5.27 -5.94 15.55
C ARG A 3 -5.46 -6.28 14.06
N GLU A 4 -5.13 -7.48 13.64
CA GLU A 4 -5.27 -7.93 12.25
C GLU A 4 -6.74 -8.03 11.83
N GLN A 5 -7.60 -8.55 12.71
CA GLN A 5 -9.04 -8.61 12.47
C GLN A 5 -9.67 -7.22 12.37
N ILE A 6 -9.27 -6.29 13.23
CA ILE A 6 -9.72 -4.89 13.17
C ILE A 6 -9.25 -4.22 11.88
N SER A 7 -7.98 -4.39 11.49
CA SER A 7 -7.45 -3.86 10.24
C SER A 7 -8.22 -4.40 9.04
N ARG A 8 -8.49 -5.70 8.99
CA ARG A 8 -9.28 -6.32 7.91
C ARG A 8 -10.69 -5.76 7.82
N LEU A 9 -11.36 -5.55 8.95
CA LEU A 9 -12.69 -4.92 8.97
C LEU A 9 -12.64 -3.49 8.50
N ALA A 10 -11.65 -2.71 8.92
CA ALA A 10 -11.47 -1.33 8.49
C ALA A 10 -11.36 -1.22 6.97
N HIS A 11 -10.65 -2.13 6.33
CA HIS A 11 -10.40 -2.10 4.88
C HIS A 11 -11.42 -2.92 4.06
N ALA A 12 -12.47 -3.47 4.67
CA ALA A 12 -13.44 -4.33 3.98
C ALA A 12 -14.09 -3.66 2.75
N ASN A 13 -14.32 -2.35 2.81
CA ASN A 13 -14.91 -1.55 1.73
C ASN A 13 -13.88 -0.68 0.98
N TYR A 14 -12.57 -0.87 1.23
CA TYR A 14 -11.49 -0.14 0.57
C TYR A 14 -10.30 -1.07 0.31
N PRO A 15 -10.39 -1.96 -0.67
CA PRO A 15 -9.44 -3.06 -0.86
C PRO A 15 -8.01 -2.60 -1.24
N ILE A 16 -7.86 -1.40 -1.80
CA ILE A 16 -6.54 -0.81 -2.14
C ILE A 16 -5.67 -0.60 -0.89
N GLN A 17 -6.28 -0.38 0.28
CA GLN A 17 -5.63 -0.16 1.57
C GLN A 17 -4.62 1.00 1.59
N SER A 18 -4.82 1.97 0.71
CA SER A 18 -4.04 3.20 0.58
C SER A 18 -4.97 4.31 0.12
N PRO A 19 -4.71 5.58 0.42
CA PRO A 19 -5.60 6.69 0.08
C PRO A 19 -5.49 7.08 -1.41
N LEU A 20 -5.94 6.18 -2.27
CA LEU A 20 -5.90 6.29 -3.73
C LEU A 20 -7.24 5.84 -4.30
N ASP A 21 -7.75 6.53 -5.28
CA ASP A 21 -8.91 6.08 -6.04
C ASP A 21 -8.53 5.10 -7.17
N ASP A 22 -9.53 4.51 -7.81
CA ASP A 22 -9.33 3.52 -8.86
C ASP A 22 -8.56 4.08 -10.07
N ASP A 23 -8.80 5.34 -10.42
CA ASP A 23 -8.13 5.99 -11.55
C ASP A 23 -6.67 6.28 -11.24
N SER A 24 -6.35 6.72 -10.03
CA SER A 24 -4.99 6.94 -9.56
C SER A 24 -4.18 5.64 -9.56
N VAL A 25 -4.77 4.55 -9.05
CA VAL A 25 -4.14 3.21 -9.08
C VAL A 25 -3.90 2.75 -10.51
N ARG A 26 -4.87 2.91 -11.39
CA ARG A 26 -4.73 2.54 -12.82
C ARG A 26 -3.59 3.30 -13.48
N GLN A 27 -3.51 4.62 -13.30
CA GLN A 27 -2.45 5.46 -13.88
C GLN A 27 -1.07 5.06 -13.33
N LEU A 28 -0.96 4.82 -12.02
CA LEU A 28 0.29 4.38 -11.40
C LEU A 28 0.76 3.03 -11.97
N LEU A 29 -0.15 2.08 -12.16
CA LEU A 29 0.16 0.78 -12.79
C LEU A 29 0.55 0.93 -14.25
N GLU A 30 -0.13 1.76 -15.05
CA GLU A 30 0.24 2.05 -16.44
C GLU A 30 1.65 2.65 -16.58
N HIS A 31 2.07 3.51 -15.63
CA HIS A 31 3.42 4.04 -15.59
C HIS A 31 4.45 3.05 -15.02
N GLY A 32 4.02 2.17 -14.11
CA GLY A 32 4.85 1.13 -13.51
C GLY A 32 5.14 -0.01 -14.49
N ALA A 33 4.10 -0.49 -15.20
CA ALA A 33 4.16 -1.63 -16.11
C ALA A 33 3.62 -1.25 -17.51
N PRO A 34 4.37 -0.45 -18.29
CA PRO A 34 3.88 0.13 -19.54
C PRO A 34 3.81 -0.84 -20.73
N CYS A 35 4.43 -2.01 -20.66
CA CYS A 35 4.44 -2.98 -21.76
C CYS A 35 3.28 -4.00 -21.65
N GLY A 36 2.82 -4.27 -20.40
CA GLY A 36 1.74 -5.21 -20.14
C GLY A 36 2.13 -6.69 -20.14
N ASP A 37 3.42 -7.00 -20.19
CA ASP A 37 4.00 -8.35 -20.11
C ASP A 37 5.05 -8.47 -18.99
N GLU A 38 5.09 -7.48 -18.10
CA GLU A 38 6.05 -7.39 -17.02
C GLU A 38 5.89 -8.52 -16.00
N ARG A 39 7.01 -8.84 -15.34
CA ARG A 39 7.02 -9.58 -14.09
C ARG A 39 6.97 -8.60 -12.93
N VAL A 40 5.96 -8.72 -12.11
CA VAL A 40 5.65 -7.80 -11.02
C VAL A 40 5.83 -8.48 -9.67
N LEU A 41 6.53 -7.84 -8.74
CA LEU A 41 6.65 -8.26 -7.35
C LEU A 41 6.01 -7.21 -6.44
N ASP A 42 5.21 -7.65 -5.48
CA ASP A 42 4.64 -6.77 -4.44
C ASP A 42 5.14 -7.19 -3.04
N LEU A 43 5.91 -6.31 -2.40
CA LEU A 43 6.47 -6.49 -1.07
C LEU A 43 5.53 -5.91 0.00
N GLY A 44 4.78 -6.78 0.67
CA GLY A 44 3.68 -6.43 1.57
C GLY A 44 2.35 -6.35 0.83
N CYS A 45 2.05 -7.37 0.02
CA CYS A 45 0.94 -7.34 -0.93
C CYS A 45 -0.46 -7.40 -0.29
N GLY A 46 -0.58 -7.73 1.00
CA GLY A 46 -1.87 -7.87 1.66
C GLY A 46 -2.82 -8.80 0.91
N GLY A 47 -4.02 -8.33 0.62
CA GLY A 47 -5.04 -9.01 -0.20
C GLY A 47 -4.76 -9.05 -1.71
N GLY A 48 -3.60 -8.55 -2.15
CA GLY A 48 -3.13 -8.61 -3.53
C GLY A 48 -3.83 -7.66 -4.49
N GLU A 49 -4.53 -6.64 -4.02
CA GLU A 49 -5.38 -5.78 -4.87
C GLU A 49 -4.60 -5.13 -6.03
N TRP A 50 -3.38 -4.63 -5.78
CA TRP A 50 -2.53 -4.07 -6.82
C TRP A 50 -2.19 -5.09 -7.90
N LEU A 51 -1.79 -6.30 -7.49
CA LEU A 51 -1.46 -7.39 -8.41
C LEU A 51 -2.67 -7.88 -9.18
N LEU A 52 -3.83 -8.00 -8.53
CA LEU A 52 -5.07 -8.44 -9.17
C LEU A 52 -5.53 -7.46 -10.25
N ARG A 53 -5.41 -6.15 -10.00
CA ARG A 53 -5.70 -5.10 -11.00
C ARG A 53 -4.74 -5.17 -12.18
N ALA A 54 -3.43 -5.28 -11.93
CA ALA A 54 -2.42 -5.40 -12.98
C ALA A 54 -2.66 -6.65 -13.85
N LEU A 55 -2.89 -7.82 -13.21
CA LEU A 55 -3.16 -9.09 -13.90
C LEU A 55 -4.46 -9.08 -14.73
N THR A 56 -5.48 -8.35 -14.24
CA THR A 56 -6.76 -8.24 -14.95
C THR A 56 -6.64 -7.31 -16.16
N ALA A 57 -5.90 -6.21 -16.02
CA ALA A 57 -5.68 -5.26 -17.10
C ALA A 57 -4.76 -5.83 -18.20
N HIS A 58 -3.79 -6.68 -17.83
CA HIS A 58 -2.74 -7.14 -18.73
C HIS A 58 -2.67 -8.69 -18.78
N PRO A 59 -3.17 -9.33 -19.86
CA PRO A 59 -3.25 -10.79 -19.96
C PRO A 59 -1.89 -11.53 -19.99
N GLN A 60 -0.80 -10.84 -20.32
CA GLN A 60 0.55 -11.43 -20.40
C GLN A 60 1.41 -11.16 -19.16
N LEU A 61 0.96 -10.29 -18.26
CA LEU A 61 1.66 -9.96 -17.02
C LEU A 61 1.65 -11.16 -16.05
N HIS A 62 2.76 -11.36 -15.35
CA HIS A 62 2.91 -12.32 -14.24
C HIS A 62 3.24 -11.60 -12.95
N ALA A 63 2.73 -12.07 -11.83
CA ALA A 63 2.88 -11.40 -10.55
C ALA A 63 3.26 -12.35 -9.42
N GLU A 64 4.07 -11.83 -8.49
CA GLU A 64 4.37 -12.47 -7.22
C GLU A 64 4.05 -11.50 -6.07
N GLY A 65 3.41 -12.00 -5.02
CA GLY A 65 3.09 -11.22 -3.83
C GLY A 65 3.67 -11.85 -2.58
N VAL A 66 4.17 -11.02 -1.68
CA VAL A 66 4.77 -11.45 -0.40
C VAL A 66 4.03 -10.76 0.74
N ASP A 67 3.53 -11.53 1.70
CA ASP A 67 2.92 -11.01 2.92
C ASP A 67 3.06 -12.02 4.08
N ILE A 68 3.02 -11.54 5.31
CA ILE A 68 3.04 -12.39 6.51
C ILE A 68 1.66 -12.96 6.85
N SER A 69 0.59 -12.28 6.45
CA SER A 69 -0.78 -12.61 6.79
C SER A 69 -1.32 -13.72 5.89
N GLU A 70 -1.48 -14.92 6.44
CA GLU A 70 -2.10 -16.03 5.71
C GLU A 70 -3.56 -15.74 5.33
N ASP A 71 -4.27 -14.98 6.18
CA ASP A 71 -5.65 -14.59 5.89
C ASP A 71 -5.74 -13.65 4.69
N ALA A 72 -4.84 -12.67 4.59
CA ALA A 72 -4.76 -11.76 3.44
C ALA A 72 -4.40 -12.53 2.16
N LEU A 73 -3.39 -13.41 2.22
CA LEU A 73 -2.99 -14.23 1.08
C LEU A 73 -4.10 -15.21 0.64
N ARG A 74 -4.90 -15.74 1.57
CA ARG A 74 -6.05 -16.55 1.24
C ARG A 74 -7.11 -15.75 0.47
N GLN A 75 -7.41 -14.52 0.91
CA GLN A 75 -8.31 -13.61 0.20
C GLN A 75 -7.79 -13.29 -1.22
N ALA A 76 -6.50 -13.06 -1.36
CA ALA A 76 -5.86 -12.84 -2.65
C ALA A 76 -6.02 -14.05 -3.59
N ARG A 77 -5.81 -15.29 -3.09
CA ARG A 77 -6.01 -16.52 -3.87
C ARG A 77 -7.47 -16.70 -4.32
N GLU A 78 -8.42 -16.45 -3.40
CA GLU A 78 -9.84 -16.52 -3.70
C GLU A 78 -10.26 -15.48 -4.75
N ALA A 79 -9.77 -14.24 -4.62
CA ALA A 79 -10.04 -13.18 -5.58
C ALA A 79 -9.39 -13.47 -6.95
N ALA A 80 -8.15 -13.96 -6.98
CA ALA A 80 -7.49 -14.38 -8.22
C ALA A 80 -8.25 -15.49 -8.95
N SER A 81 -8.80 -16.45 -8.20
CA SER A 81 -9.64 -17.53 -8.75
C SER A 81 -10.94 -16.99 -9.36
N ARG A 82 -11.62 -16.06 -8.67
CA ARG A 82 -12.85 -15.43 -9.20
C ARG A 82 -12.59 -14.63 -10.47
N LEU A 83 -11.42 -13.99 -10.58
CA LEU A 83 -11.00 -13.19 -11.72
C LEU A 83 -10.37 -14.01 -12.85
N GLY A 84 -10.10 -15.31 -12.63
CA GLY A 84 -9.48 -16.20 -13.62
C GLY A 84 -7.99 -15.91 -13.86
N VAL A 85 -7.29 -15.27 -12.92
CA VAL A 85 -5.87 -14.88 -13.03
C VAL A 85 -4.93 -15.70 -12.16
N GLN A 86 -5.44 -16.71 -11.45
CA GLN A 86 -4.70 -17.50 -10.46
C GLN A 86 -3.47 -18.23 -11.03
N THR A 87 -3.43 -18.54 -12.31
CA THR A 87 -2.28 -19.22 -12.95
C THR A 87 -1.09 -18.29 -13.22
N ARG A 88 -1.31 -17.00 -13.08
CA ARG A 88 -0.29 -15.95 -13.29
C ARG A 88 0.10 -15.23 -12.00
N LEU A 89 -0.40 -15.69 -10.84
CA LEU A 89 -0.14 -15.14 -9.52
C LEU A 89 0.51 -16.19 -8.61
N ALA A 90 1.70 -15.90 -8.11
CA ALA A 90 2.34 -16.64 -7.03
C ALA A 90 2.28 -15.83 -5.73
N LEU A 91 2.00 -16.49 -4.60
CA LEU A 91 1.88 -15.83 -3.30
C LEU A 91 2.74 -16.55 -2.25
N HIS A 92 3.56 -15.79 -1.55
CA HIS A 92 4.55 -16.25 -0.58
C HIS A 92 4.21 -15.74 0.81
N ARG A 93 4.09 -16.67 1.78
CA ARG A 93 3.90 -16.29 3.18
C ARG A 93 5.24 -16.18 3.87
N GLN A 94 5.76 -14.96 3.97
CA GLN A 94 6.98 -14.65 4.72
C GLN A 94 7.13 -13.14 4.93
N GLU A 95 8.10 -12.76 5.77
CA GLU A 95 8.51 -11.36 5.91
C GLU A 95 9.04 -10.82 4.57
N ALA A 96 8.55 -9.64 4.16
CA ALA A 96 8.98 -9.00 2.91
C ALA A 96 10.48 -8.68 2.90
N ALA A 97 11.06 -8.35 4.06
CA ALA A 97 12.49 -8.08 4.21
C ALA A 97 13.37 -9.34 3.95
N ASP A 98 12.83 -10.53 4.23
CA ASP A 98 13.52 -11.81 4.08
C ASP A 98 13.27 -12.49 2.75
N PHE A 99 12.37 -11.95 1.93
CA PHE A 99 12.07 -12.52 0.62
C PHE A 99 13.31 -12.53 -0.28
N ARG A 100 13.51 -13.65 -0.94
CA ARG A 100 14.56 -13.84 -1.95
C ARG A 100 13.98 -14.62 -3.11
N SER A 101 14.14 -14.09 -4.30
CA SER A 101 13.81 -14.76 -5.56
C SER A 101 15.08 -14.96 -6.39
N ALA A 102 15.13 -16.06 -7.14
CA ALA A 102 16.14 -16.24 -8.18
C ALA A 102 15.84 -15.42 -9.44
N ASP A 103 14.59 -14.99 -9.57
CA ASP A 103 14.09 -14.18 -10.68
C ASP A 103 14.21 -12.70 -10.38
N SER A 104 14.34 -11.92 -11.45
CA SER A 104 14.25 -10.45 -11.41
C SER A 104 12.90 -9.98 -11.93
N PHE A 105 12.47 -8.79 -11.49
CA PHE A 105 11.16 -8.23 -11.78
C PHE A 105 11.29 -6.90 -12.51
N ASP A 106 10.40 -6.67 -13.47
CA ASP A 106 10.34 -5.43 -14.23
C ASP A 106 9.69 -4.31 -13.43
N LEU A 107 8.81 -4.68 -12.49
CA LEU A 107 8.21 -3.77 -11.53
C LEU A 107 8.23 -4.39 -10.12
N VAL A 108 8.73 -3.63 -9.15
CA VAL A 108 8.61 -3.96 -7.73
C VAL A 108 7.71 -2.93 -7.04
N LEU A 109 6.66 -3.42 -6.39
CA LEU A 109 5.68 -2.61 -5.66
C LEU A 109 5.96 -2.65 -4.15
N SER A 110 5.68 -1.55 -3.46
CA SER A 110 5.41 -1.51 -2.01
C SER A 110 4.62 -0.23 -1.70
N VAL A 111 3.30 -0.31 -1.63
CA VAL A 111 2.43 0.84 -1.41
C VAL A 111 1.72 0.71 -0.08
N GLY A 112 1.97 1.66 0.85
CA GLY A 112 1.42 1.63 2.21
C GLY A 112 2.05 0.58 3.14
N ALA A 113 3.11 -0.11 2.71
CA ALA A 113 3.77 -1.19 3.46
C ALA A 113 5.23 -0.88 3.85
N THR A 114 5.72 0.33 3.63
CA THR A 114 7.11 0.74 3.92
C THR A 114 7.52 0.52 5.37
N HIS A 115 6.58 0.66 6.30
CA HIS A 115 6.79 0.41 7.74
C HIS A 115 7.24 -1.02 8.04
N ALA A 116 6.80 -2.01 7.26
CA ALA A 116 7.20 -3.41 7.42
C ALA A 116 8.67 -3.66 7.03
N LEU A 117 9.26 -2.76 6.25
CA LEU A 117 10.64 -2.84 5.77
C LEU A 117 11.55 -1.82 6.46
N GLY A 118 11.03 -1.05 7.44
CA GLY A 118 11.80 -0.06 8.19
C GLY A 118 11.79 1.35 7.58
N GLY A 119 10.84 1.66 6.71
CA GLY A 119 10.60 2.96 6.08
C GLY A 119 11.01 3.04 4.62
N LEU A 120 10.91 4.24 4.05
CA LEU A 120 11.05 4.49 2.60
C LEU A 120 12.38 3.97 2.01
N LEU A 121 13.53 4.43 2.51
CA LEU A 121 14.83 4.05 1.95
C LEU A 121 15.19 2.56 2.15
N PRO A 122 14.96 1.94 3.31
CA PRO A 122 15.09 0.50 3.44
C PRO A 122 14.21 -0.29 2.48
N THR A 123 12.99 0.18 2.19
CA THR A 123 12.09 -0.44 1.19
C THR A 123 12.68 -0.33 -0.22
N LEU A 124 13.20 0.83 -0.60
CA LEU A 124 13.89 1.02 -1.89
C LEU A 124 15.13 0.13 -2.00
N ALA A 125 15.91 -0.01 -0.94
CA ALA A 125 17.04 -0.94 -0.89
C ALA A 125 16.61 -2.41 -1.02
N ALA A 126 15.44 -2.79 -0.46
CA ALA A 126 14.86 -4.11 -0.65
C ALA A 126 14.41 -4.31 -2.11
N ALA A 127 13.68 -3.37 -2.67
CA ALA A 127 13.20 -3.42 -4.05
C ALA A 127 14.36 -3.55 -5.07
N ARG A 128 15.46 -2.80 -4.86
CA ARG A 128 16.65 -2.84 -5.73
C ARG A 128 17.22 -4.24 -5.91
N ARG A 129 17.14 -5.11 -4.89
CA ARG A 129 17.66 -6.48 -4.95
C ARG A 129 16.87 -7.40 -5.88
N HIS A 130 15.65 -7.04 -6.20
CA HIS A 130 14.73 -7.83 -7.00
C HIS A 130 14.52 -7.26 -8.40
N LEU A 131 15.06 -6.06 -8.67
CA LEU A 131 14.77 -5.33 -9.89
C LEU A 131 15.58 -5.88 -11.07
N ALA A 132 14.92 -6.09 -12.20
CA ALA A 132 15.56 -6.36 -13.48
C ALA A 132 16.29 -5.10 -14.01
N PRO A 133 17.30 -5.24 -14.89
CA PRO A 133 17.91 -4.09 -15.55
C PRO A 133 16.86 -3.24 -16.28
N GLY A 134 16.81 -1.95 -15.96
CA GLY A 134 15.81 -1.02 -16.52
C GLY A 134 14.42 -1.08 -15.89
N GLY A 135 14.22 -1.95 -14.91
CA GLY A 135 12.97 -2.08 -14.19
C GLY A 135 12.60 -0.84 -13.37
N ARG A 136 11.40 -0.85 -12.81
CA ARG A 136 10.79 0.25 -12.06
C ARG A 136 10.40 -0.17 -10.66
N VAL A 137 10.35 0.81 -9.76
CA VAL A 137 9.74 0.66 -8.43
C VAL A 137 8.53 1.55 -8.34
N LEU A 138 7.40 1.02 -7.87
CA LEU A 138 6.26 1.81 -7.44
C LEU A 138 6.16 1.74 -5.92
N ILE A 139 6.41 2.86 -5.26
CA ILE A 139 6.39 2.97 -3.80
C ILE A 139 5.39 4.03 -3.36
N GLY A 140 4.65 3.76 -2.28
CA GLY A 140 3.74 4.70 -1.65
C GLY A 140 4.04 4.87 -0.18
N ASP A 141 4.19 6.12 0.28
CA ASP A 141 4.49 6.43 1.66
C ASP A 141 3.87 7.76 2.10
N GLY A 142 3.80 7.97 3.42
CA GLY A 142 3.35 9.22 4.03
C GLY A 142 4.40 10.34 3.91
N PHE A 143 3.92 11.59 3.99
CA PHE A 143 4.76 12.77 4.15
C PHE A 143 3.99 13.86 4.91
N TRP A 144 4.71 14.86 5.43
CA TRP A 144 4.08 16.01 6.05
C TRP A 144 3.83 17.13 5.03
N GLU A 145 2.55 17.44 4.75
CA GLU A 145 2.16 18.59 3.92
C GLU A 145 2.41 19.92 4.63
N ARG A 146 2.30 19.91 5.96
CA ARG A 146 2.53 21.07 6.84
C ARG A 146 3.19 20.58 8.11
N GLU A 147 3.71 21.51 8.90
CA GLU A 147 4.32 21.19 10.20
C GLU A 147 3.31 20.47 11.10
N PRO A 148 3.62 19.22 11.52
CA PRO A 148 2.73 18.41 12.33
C PRO A 148 2.76 18.83 13.80
N SER A 149 1.71 18.49 14.53
CA SER A 149 1.75 18.53 15.99
C SER A 149 2.61 17.39 16.52
N GLN A 150 3.10 17.53 17.76
CA GLN A 150 3.83 16.45 18.43
C GLN A 150 2.97 15.18 18.55
N GLU A 151 1.66 15.31 18.79
CA GLU A 151 0.71 14.21 18.82
C GLU A 151 0.62 13.47 17.47
N ALA A 152 0.62 14.20 16.36
CA ALA A 152 0.62 13.60 15.02
C ALA A 152 1.91 12.80 14.75
N ILE A 153 3.06 13.32 15.16
CA ILE A 153 4.36 12.62 15.03
C ILE A 153 4.37 11.32 15.85
N GLU A 154 3.91 11.38 17.12
CA GLU A 154 3.84 10.20 17.99
C GLU A 154 2.91 9.13 17.46
N MET A 155 1.86 9.52 16.75
CA MET A 155 0.85 8.62 16.18
C MET A 155 1.27 7.99 14.86
N LEU A 156 1.80 8.78 13.93
CA LEU A 156 2.07 8.36 12.55
C LEU A 156 3.54 8.09 12.26
N GLY A 157 4.45 8.68 13.02
CA GLY A 157 5.90 8.60 12.82
C GLY A 157 6.52 9.89 12.31
N ASP A 158 7.83 9.88 12.22
CA ASP A 158 8.63 11.05 11.82
C ASP A 158 8.82 11.06 10.30
N PHE A 159 7.79 11.48 9.56
CA PHE A 159 7.89 11.71 8.12
C PHE A 159 8.62 13.05 7.84
N THR A 160 9.18 13.19 6.65
CA THR A 160 9.68 14.48 6.14
C THR A 160 8.62 15.14 5.24
N ASP A 161 8.83 16.41 4.90
CA ASP A 161 8.02 17.06 3.86
C ASP A 161 8.28 16.44 2.47
N LEU A 162 7.42 16.73 1.49
CA LEU A 162 7.48 16.10 0.17
C LEU A 162 8.80 16.41 -0.57
N ALA A 163 9.31 17.64 -0.48
CA ALA A 163 10.55 18.02 -1.16
C ALA A 163 11.74 17.26 -0.57
N THR A 164 11.88 17.25 0.76
CA THR A 164 12.90 16.48 1.46
C THR A 164 12.78 14.97 1.18
N THR A 165 11.56 14.43 1.11
CA THR A 165 11.32 13.03 0.76
C THR A 165 11.86 12.73 -0.63
N LEU A 166 11.55 13.55 -1.63
CA LEU A 166 12.06 13.40 -3.00
C LEU A 166 13.58 13.57 -3.09
N ASP A 167 14.15 14.56 -2.39
CA ASP A 167 15.61 14.76 -2.35
C ASP A 167 16.33 13.52 -1.80
N ARG A 168 15.78 12.88 -0.76
CA ARG A 168 16.33 11.62 -0.20
C ARG A 168 16.24 10.46 -1.20
N VAL A 169 15.13 10.34 -1.93
CA VAL A 169 14.96 9.34 -2.98
C VAL A 169 15.98 9.53 -4.10
N VAL A 170 16.17 10.77 -4.54
CA VAL A 170 17.16 11.11 -5.59
C VAL A 170 18.59 10.87 -5.09
N ALA A 171 18.90 11.27 -3.87
CA ALA A 171 20.22 11.02 -3.26
C ALA A 171 20.54 9.53 -3.10
N ASP A 172 19.51 8.66 -2.95
CA ASP A 172 19.66 7.20 -2.92
C ASP A 172 19.81 6.56 -4.33
N GLY A 173 19.95 7.37 -5.38
CA GLY A 173 20.21 6.92 -6.75
C GLY A 173 18.93 6.52 -7.53
N TRP A 174 17.80 7.14 -7.21
CA TRP A 174 16.55 6.95 -7.94
C TRP A 174 16.13 8.21 -8.67
N THR A 175 15.54 8.05 -9.85
CA THR A 175 14.93 9.12 -10.62
C THR A 175 13.41 8.92 -10.61
N PRO A 176 12.61 9.83 -10.03
CA PRO A 176 11.17 9.83 -10.17
C PRO A 176 10.79 10.05 -11.65
N VAL A 177 10.05 9.11 -12.23
CA VAL A 177 9.58 9.19 -13.63
C VAL A 177 8.08 9.45 -13.71
N HIS A 178 7.35 9.21 -12.63
CA HIS A 178 5.96 9.58 -12.43
C HIS A 178 5.67 9.66 -10.93
N GLY A 179 4.65 10.43 -10.55
CA GLY A 179 4.22 10.54 -9.17
C GLY A 179 2.78 10.99 -9.05
N HIS A 180 2.13 10.55 -7.99
CA HIS A 180 0.80 10.96 -7.58
C HIS A 180 0.82 11.36 -6.11
N VAL A 181 0.39 12.57 -5.81
CA VAL A 181 0.11 13.01 -4.44
C VAL A 181 -1.39 12.85 -4.23
N SER A 182 -1.77 12.04 -3.24
CA SER A 182 -3.17 11.81 -2.93
C SER A 182 -3.89 13.11 -2.64
N THR A 183 -5.00 13.30 -3.31
CA THR A 183 -5.85 14.47 -3.09
C THR A 183 -6.48 14.42 -1.69
N ARG A 184 -6.89 15.56 -1.16
CA ARG A 184 -7.65 15.61 0.10
C ARG A 184 -8.91 14.73 0.05
N ARG A 185 -9.52 14.60 -1.11
CA ARG A 185 -10.68 13.73 -1.30
C ARG A 185 -10.32 12.26 -1.15
N GLU A 186 -9.25 11.78 -1.79
CA GLU A 186 -8.81 10.39 -1.67
C GLU A 186 -8.45 10.04 -0.23
N LEU A 187 -7.78 10.97 0.49
CA LEU A 187 -7.47 10.83 1.91
C LEU A 187 -8.74 10.75 2.77
N ASP A 188 -9.70 11.65 2.55
CA ASP A 188 -10.99 11.64 3.25
C ASP A 188 -11.78 10.37 2.93
N ASP A 189 -11.90 9.97 1.66
CA ASP A 189 -12.66 8.79 1.22
C ASP A 189 -12.08 7.50 1.84
N TYR A 190 -10.74 7.38 1.88
CA TYR A 190 -10.05 6.27 2.55
C TYR A 190 -10.36 6.22 4.06
N GLU A 191 -10.21 7.33 4.75
CA GLU A 191 -10.46 7.38 6.18
C GLU A 191 -11.94 7.15 6.51
N TRP A 192 -12.87 7.76 5.76
CA TRP A 192 -14.31 7.50 5.89
C TRP A 192 -14.65 6.02 5.68
N ALA A 193 -14.06 5.37 4.69
CA ALA A 193 -14.27 3.95 4.45
C ALA A 193 -13.78 3.10 5.63
N CYS A 194 -12.61 3.43 6.20
CA CYS A 194 -12.03 2.68 7.31
C CYS A 194 -12.91 2.72 8.57
N TRP A 195 -13.21 3.91 9.11
CA TRP A 195 -14.04 3.96 10.32
C TRP A 195 -15.50 3.60 10.05
N GLY A 196 -16.01 3.89 8.86
CA GLY A 196 -17.36 3.52 8.43
C GLY A 196 -17.57 2.02 8.39
N SER A 197 -16.60 1.27 7.85
CA SER A 197 -16.62 -0.20 7.84
C SER A 197 -16.66 -0.77 9.26
N LEU A 198 -15.81 -0.26 10.15
CA LEU A 198 -15.79 -0.66 11.56
C LEU A 198 -17.13 -0.37 12.25
N ALA A 199 -17.64 0.85 12.10
CA ALA A 199 -18.90 1.26 12.72
C ALA A 199 -20.08 0.44 12.20
N SER A 200 -20.19 0.23 10.90
CA SER A 200 -21.24 -0.57 10.28
C SER A 200 -21.22 -1.99 10.80
N TRP A 201 -20.03 -2.63 10.79
CA TRP A 201 -19.91 -4.00 11.30
C TRP A 201 -20.41 -4.11 12.75
N ALA A 202 -20.00 -3.20 13.63
CA ALA A 202 -20.38 -3.26 15.03
C ALA A 202 -21.89 -3.01 15.25
N LEU A 203 -22.50 -2.11 14.46
CA LEU A 203 -23.94 -1.86 14.50
C LEU A 203 -24.77 -3.03 13.96
N ASP A 204 -24.23 -3.75 12.97
CA ASP A 204 -24.86 -4.94 12.40
C ASP A 204 -24.73 -6.19 13.30
N HIS A 205 -23.77 -6.14 14.27
CA HIS A 205 -23.48 -7.25 15.18
C HIS A 205 -23.58 -6.82 16.67
N PRO A 206 -24.71 -6.24 17.13
CA PRO A 206 -24.80 -5.63 18.47
C PRO A 206 -24.65 -6.63 19.63
N ALA A 207 -24.84 -7.92 19.37
CA ALA A 207 -24.67 -9.00 20.36
C ALA A 207 -23.26 -9.61 20.38
N ASP A 208 -22.38 -9.22 19.45
CA ASP A 208 -20.99 -9.69 19.43
C ASP A 208 -20.20 -9.02 20.58
N PRO A 209 -19.42 -9.78 21.35
CA PRO A 209 -18.67 -9.25 22.49
C PRO A 209 -17.65 -8.18 22.10
N ASP A 210 -17.19 -8.15 20.85
CA ASP A 210 -16.21 -7.20 20.36
C ASP A 210 -16.84 -5.89 19.82
N SER A 211 -18.18 -5.81 19.65
CA SER A 211 -18.85 -4.68 19.00
C SER A 211 -18.56 -3.34 19.67
N SER A 212 -18.57 -3.29 21.00
CA SER A 212 -18.25 -2.05 21.74
C SER A 212 -16.82 -1.59 21.46
N GLN A 213 -15.84 -2.50 21.49
CA GLN A 213 -14.43 -2.20 21.20
C GLN A 213 -14.24 -1.71 19.78
N VAL A 214 -14.94 -2.30 18.81
CA VAL A 214 -14.86 -1.90 17.39
C VAL A 214 -15.46 -0.50 17.19
N LEU A 215 -16.59 -0.17 17.84
CA LEU A 215 -17.15 1.19 17.82
C LEU A 215 -16.21 2.23 18.44
N GLU A 216 -15.58 1.91 19.55
CA GLU A 216 -14.58 2.78 20.18
C GLU A 216 -13.39 3.02 19.23
N THR A 217 -12.91 1.96 18.57
CA THR A 217 -11.83 2.07 17.57
C THR A 217 -12.24 2.96 16.39
N ALA A 218 -13.46 2.80 15.86
CA ALA A 218 -13.99 3.66 14.81
C ALA A 218 -14.07 5.13 15.23
N ALA A 219 -14.54 5.39 16.46
CA ALA A 219 -14.64 6.75 17.00
C ALA A 219 -13.27 7.40 17.24
N ALA A 220 -12.29 6.61 17.74
CA ALA A 220 -10.92 7.06 17.94
C ALA A 220 -10.30 7.46 16.59
N ARG A 221 -10.30 6.54 15.58
CA ARG A 221 -9.75 6.81 14.24
C ARG A 221 -10.35 8.05 13.59
N ARG A 222 -11.68 8.20 13.67
CA ARG A 222 -12.36 9.41 13.19
C ARG A 222 -11.85 10.67 13.88
N THR A 223 -11.69 10.63 15.21
CA THR A 223 -11.22 11.78 15.99
C THR A 223 -9.78 12.12 15.64
N GLU A 224 -8.92 11.13 15.55
CA GLU A 224 -7.51 11.26 15.16
C GLU A 224 -7.40 11.91 13.79
N TRP A 225 -8.10 11.37 12.77
CA TRP A 225 -8.13 11.98 11.45
C TRP A 225 -8.57 13.42 11.49
N LEU A 226 -9.79 13.69 11.97
CA LEU A 226 -10.41 15.01 11.87
C LEU A 226 -9.75 16.09 12.74
N ARG A 227 -9.02 15.73 13.79
CA ARG A 227 -8.51 16.69 14.76
C ARG A 227 -7.00 16.74 14.89
N VAL A 228 -6.29 15.65 14.50
CA VAL A 228 -4.85 15.53 14.72
C VAL A 228 -4.08 15.70 13.42
N TYR A 229 -4.37 14.92 12.38
CA TYR A 229 -3.48 14.86 11.22
C TYR A 229 -4.10 15.12 9.85
N ARG A 230 -5.43 15.34 9.73
CA ARG A 230 -6.10 15.58 8.45
C ARG A 230 -5.49 16.75 7.65
N ASP A 231 -5.10 17.82 8.31
CA ASP A 231 -4.62 19.04 7.65
C ASP A 231 -3.09 19.10 7.49
N THR A 232 -2.39 18.09 7.99
CA THR A 232 -0.92 18.07 8.03
C THR A 232 -0.31 16.88 7.31
N TRP A 233 -1.03 15.75 7.21
CA TRP A 233 -0.52 14.53 6.60
C TRP A 233 -0.98 14.37 5.17
N GLY A 234 -0.07 13.91 4.31
CA GLY A 234 -0.30 13.55 2.92
C GLY A 234 0.26 12.18 2.61
N PHE A 235 -0.11 11.65 1.44
CA PHE A 235 0.40 10.39 0.92
C PHE A 235 0.89 10.60 -0.51
N VAL A 236 2.06 10.05 -0.85
CA VAL A 236 2.65 10.12 -2.18
C VAL A 236 2.95 8.74 -2.71
N SER A 237 2.62 8.51 -3.97
CA SER A 237 3.04 7.31 -4.71
C SER A 237 3.98 7.71 -5.84
N LEU A 238 5.12 7.05 -5.94
CA LEU A 238 6.20 7.37 -6.87
C LEU A 238 6.52 6.17 -7.74
N VAL A 239 6.58 6.37 -9.06
CA VAL A 239 7.22 5.45 -10.00
C VAL A 239 8.66 5.89 -10.22
N LEU A 240 9.60 5.04 -9.87
CA LEU A 240 11.02 5.33 -9.83
C LEU A 240 11.79 4.42 -10.80
N ARG A 241 12.87 4.93 -11.34
CA ARG A 241 13.90 4.16 -12.05
C ARG A 241 15.25 4.39 -11.39
N GLN A 242 16.13 3.39 -11.44
CA GLN A 242 17.51 3.60 -11.03
C GLN A 242 18.17 4.64 -11.94
N THR A 243 18.83 5.60 -11.34
CA THR A 243 19.69 6.54 -12.07
C THR A 243 20.88 5.75 -12.59
N SER A 244 21.11 5.73 -13.91
CA SER A 244 22.33 5.15 -14.50
C SER A 244 23.52 6.02 -14.09
N ASP A 245 24.61 5.38 -13.67
CA ASP A 245 25.91 6.03 -13.48
C ASP A 245 26.45 6.64 -14.78
#